data_cbd9d60165a0dd7d13f4af6db250d6fc
#
_entry.id   cbd9d60165a0dd7d13f4af6db250d6fc
#
_cell.length_a   1.000
_cell.length_b   1.000
_cell.length_c   1.000
_cell.angle_alpha   90.00
_cell.angle_beta   90.00
_cell.angle_gamma   90.00
#
_symmetry.space_group_name_H-M   'P 1'
#
loop_
_entity.id
_entity.type
_entity.pdbx_description
1 polymer ?
#
loop_
_entity_poly.entity_id
_entity_poly.type
_entity_poly.pdbx_seq_one_letter_code
_entity_poly.pdbx_strand_id
1 'polypeptide(L)'
;MCTAVNIPHKEIKTTNNNLNKTLDLHAMAIKYEEIIKKDLYTPIDVYNGDLTGYAADCPLCNGHLGCNGQNVLDGTDTYEDKDYGTVRIVASSKNLPCGSIIQFDGKVINEKGFITAIVLDRGVLGTDLDLLVESEQFAADYIGRHFISYNVLRYGYKRAV
;
A
#
# COMPACT_ATOMS: atom_id res chain seq x y z
N MET A 1 71.94 -27.08 -31.79
CA MET A 1 70.55 -27.36 -32.04
C MET A 1 69.76 -27.05 -30.75
N CYS A 2 69.08 -25.92 -30.67
CA CYS A 2 68.30 -25.57 -29.53
C CYS A 2 66.81 -25.99 -29.80
N THR A 3 66.28 -26.90 -28.99
CA THR A 3 64.93 -27.33 -29.05
C THR A 3 64.05 -26.35 -28.25
N ALA A 4 63.14 -25.67 -28.93
CA ALA A 4 62.18 -24.80 -28.29
C ALA A 4 61.15 -25.65 -27.50
N VAL A 5 61.00 -25.37 -26.19
CA VAL A 5 59.99 -25.97 -25.33
C VAL A 5 58.70 -25.17 -25.51
N ASN A 6 57.70 -25.81 -26.06
CA ASN A 6 56.34 -25.23 -26.25
C ASN A 6 55.57 -25.33 -24.91
N ILE A 7 55.39 -24.19 -24.24
CA ILE A 7 54.59 -24.12 -23.01
C ILE A 7 53.13 -23.84 -23.45
N PRO A 8 52.18 -24.72 -23.17
CA PRO A 8 50.78 -24.45 -23.51
C PRO A 8 50.26 -23.34 -22.63
N HIS A 9 49.81 -22.23 -23.25
CA HIS A 9 49.04 -21.20 -22.57
C HIS A 9 47.70 -21.79 -22.13
N LYS A 10 47.56 -21.96 -20.83
CA LYS A 10 46.30 -22.32 -20.21
C LYS A 10 45.50 -21.03 -20.08
N GLU A 11 44.52 -20.81 -20.98
CA GLU A 11 43.56 -19.70 -20.88
C GLU A 11 42.82 -19.80 -19.56
N ILE A 12 42.88 -18.73 -18.78
CA ILE A 12 42.15 -18.59 -17.53
C ILE A 12 40.73 -18.20 -17.89
N LYS A 13 39.81 -19.18 -17.96
CA LYS A 13 38.37 -18.98 -18.10
C LYS A 13 37.72 -18.65 -16.75
N THR A 14 38.28 -17.79 -15.93
CA THR A 14 37.80 -17.57 -14.55
C THR A 14 36.93 -16.34 -14.38
N THR A 15 36.77 -15.48 -15.39
CA THR A 15 36.06 -14.21 -15.25
C THR A 15 34.54 -14.28 -15.56
N ASN A 16 34.11 -15.24 -16.37
CA ASN A 16 32.72 -15.30 -16.79
C ASN A 16 31.74 -15.93 -15.75
N ASN A 17 32.23 -16.86 -14.93
CA ASN A 17 31.36 -17.56 -13.97
C ASN A 17 30.90 -16.67 -12.79
N ASN A 18 31.73 -15.72 -12.34
CA ASN A 18 31.35 -14.83 -11.25
C ASN A 18 30.38 -13.74 -11.72
N LEU A 19 30.59 -13.22 -12.94
CA LEU A 19 29.68 -12.21 -13.52
C LEU A 19 28.29 -12.80 -13.79
N ASN A 20 28.21 -13.99 -14.37
CA ASN A 20 26.94 -14.69 -14.60
C ASN A 20 26.23 -15.02 -13.28
N LYS A 21 26.96 -15.46 -12.25
CA LYS A 21 26.39 -15.73 -10.94
C LYS A 21 25.84 -14.48 -10.25
N THR A 22 26.51 -13.33 -10.40
CA THR A 22 26.06 -12.04 -9.86
C THR A 22 24.81 -11.53 -10.61
N LEU A 23 24.77 -11.69 -11.93
CA LEU A 23 23.59 -11.36 -12.75
C LEU A 23 22.41 -12.25 -12.41
N ASP A 24 22.62 -13.53 -12.19
CA ASP A 24 21.56 -14.47 -11.78
C ASP A 24 20.99 -14.12 -10.41
N LEU A 25 21.83 -13.77 -9.44
CA LEU A 25 21.38 -13.35 -8.10
C LEU A 25 20.57 -12.05 -8.16
N HIS A 26 21.00 -11.10 -9.00
CA HIS A 26 20.26 -9.84 -9.18
C HIS A 26 18.91 -10.07 -9.85
N ALA A 27 18.84 -10.89 -10.88
CA ALA A 27 17.61 -11.28 -11.54
C ALA A 27 16.63 -12.02 -10.60
N MET A 28 17.17 -12.90 -9.73
CA MET A 28 16.39 -13.58 -8.70
C MET A 28 15.85 -12.60 -7.65
N ALA A 29 16.66 -11.63 -7.22
CA ALA A 29 16.23 -10.60 -6.27
C ALA A 29 15.08 -9.76 -6.83
N ILE A 30 15.19 -9.29 -8.08
CA ILE A 30 14.13 -8.55 -8.77
C ILE A 30 12.84 -9.38 -8.85
N LYS A 31 12.95 -10.64 -9.26
CA LYS A 31 11.79 -11.54 -9.36
C LYS A 31 11.15 -11.80 -7.99
N TYR A 32 11.94 -11.90 -6.95
CA TYR A 32 11.45 -12.06 -5.58
C TYR A 32 10.70 -10.81 -5.09
N GLU A 33 11.24 -9.61 -5.37
CA GLU A 33 10.56 -8.34 -5.08
C GLU A 33 9.24 -8.19 -5.83
N GLU A 34 9.17 -8.60 -7.10
CA GLU A 34 7.95 -8.61 -7.90
C GLU A 34 6.90 -9.56 -7.32
N ILE A 35 7.31 -10.74 -6.84
CA ILE A 35 6.42 -11.72 -6.20
C ILE A 35 5.88 -11.16 -4.89
N ILE A 36 6.72 -10.55 -4.05
CA ILE A 36 6.30 -9.93 -2.79
C ILE A 36 5.30 -8.80 -3.06
N LYS A 37 5.61 -7.90 -4.02
CA LYS A 37 4.70 -6.80 -4.39
C LYS A 37 3.36 -7.33 -4.87
N LYS A 38 3.35 -8.32 -5.75
CA LYS A 38 2.13 -8.96 -6.24
C LYS A 38 1.31 -9.58 -5.11
N ASP A 39 1.98 -10.24 -4.16
CA ASP A 39 1.33 -10.84 -3.02
C ASP A 39 0.72 -9.79 -2.08
N LEU A 40 1.41 -8.66 -1.81
CA LEU A 40 0.88 -7.54 -1.01
C LEU A 40 -0.43 -6.97 -1.58
N TYR A 41 -0.55 -6.86 -2.89
CA TYR A 41 -1.71 -6.30 -3.58
C TYR A 41 -2.72 -7.36 -4.05
N THR A 42 -2.53 -8.63 -3.69
CA THR A 42 -3.55 -9.66 -3.93
C THR A 42 -4.67 -9.51 -2.91
N PRO A 43 -5.92 -9.27 -3.34
CA PRO A 43 -7.05 -9.15 -2.42
C PRO A 43 -7.27 -10.44 -1.63
N ILE A 44 -7.51 -10.28 -0.33
CA ILE A 44 -7.91 -11.38 0.55
C ILE A 44 -9.42 -11.41 0.77
N ASP A 45 -10.07 -10.27 0.51
CA ASP A 45 -11.54 -10.15 0.55
C ASP A 45 -11.98 -8.96 -0.33
N VAL A 46 -13.29 -8.89 -0.63
CA VAL A 46 -13.91 -7.81 -1.40
C VAL A 46 -15.21 -7.40 -0.73
N TYR A 47 -15.36 -6.12 -0.45
CA TYR A 47 -16.57 -5.54 0.11
C TYR A 47 -17.19 -4.50 -0.83
N ASN A 48 -18.49 -4.26 -0.63
CA ASN A 48 -19.21 -3.17 -1.27
C ASN A 48 -19.80 -2.26 -0.19
N GLY A 49 -19.77 -0.97 -0.39
CA GLY A 49 -20.31 0.02 0.54
C GLY A 49 -20.26 1.41 -0.03
N ASP A 50 -20.82 2.36 0.69
CA ASP A 50 -20.71 3.76 0.35
C ASP A 50 -19.34 4.31 0.76
N LEU A 51 -18.73 5.07 -0.13
CA LEU A 51 -17.57 5.92 0.16
C LEU A 51 -18.05 7.35 0.29
N THR A 52 -17.71 7.99 1.41
CA THR A 52 -17.90 9.42 1.69
C THR A 52 -16.57 10.05 2.10
N GLY A 53 -16.53 11.34 2.32
CA GLY A 53 -15.38 12.07 2.86
C GLY A 53 -15.74 12.82 4.13
N TYR A 54 -14.78 12.96 5.04
CA TYR A 54 -14.90 13.74 6.27
C TYR A 54 -13.62 14.51 6.59
N ALA A 55 -13.76 15.58 7.37
CA ALA A 55 -12.61 16.35 7.86
C ALA A 55 -12.44 16.18 9.38
N ALA A 56 -11.18 16.31 9.82
CA ALA A 56 -10.82 16.14 11.24
C ALA A 56 -11.47 17.18 12.17
N ASP A 57 -11.79 18.37 11.65
CA ASP A 57 -12.37 19.51 12.35
C ASP A 57 -13.91 19.60 12.23
N CYS A 58 -14.56 18.51 11.81
CA CYS A 58 -16.03 18.49 11.73
C CYS A 58 -16.66 18.80 13.11
N PRO A 59 -17.88 19.39 13.18
CA PRO A 59 -18.50 19.81 14.45
C PRO A 59 -18.67 18.70 15.50
N LEU A 60 -18.67 17.44 15.07
CA LEU A 60 -18.78 16.26 15.93
C LEU A 60 -17.44 15.52 16.10
N CYS A 61 -16.39 16.00 15.45
CA CYS A 61 -15.05 15.42 15.50
C CYS A 61 -14.20 16.11 16.56
N ASN A 62 -13.25 15.39 17.13
CA ASN A 62 -12.29 15.93 18.09
C ASN A 62 -10.87 15.97 17.54
N GLY A 63 -10.73 15.68 16.25
CA GLY A 63 -9.44 15.64 15.55
C GLY A 63 -8.54 14.47 15.91
N HIS A 64 -9.05 13.47 16.63
CA HIS A 64 -8.26 12.29 17.01
C HIS A 64 -8.82 11.04 16.34
N LEU A 65 -7.93 10.28 15.72
CA LEU A 65 -8.28 9.00 15.08
C LEU A 65 -8.66 7.96 16.13
N GLY A 66 -9.79 7.29 15.93
CA GLY A 66 -10.37 6.35 16.90
C GLY A 66 -9.54 5.09 17.13
N CYS A 67 -8.61 4.74 16.22
CA CYS A 67 -7.79 3.53 16.33
C CYS A 67 -6.48 3.71 17.10
N ASN A 68 -5.84 4.87 16.99
CA ASN A 68 -4.50 5.10 17.55
C ASN A 68 -4.40 6.41 18.36
N GLY A 69 -5.48 7.22 18.38
CA GLY A 69 -5.50 8.49 19.08
C GLY A 69 -4.65 9.60 18.45
N GLN A 70 -4.14 9.40 17.24
CA GLN A 70 -3.35 10.41 16.53
C GLN A 70 -4.20 11.66 16.29
N ASN A 71 -3.64 12.83 16.59
CA ASN A 71 -4.24 14.11 16.25
C ASN A 71 -3.94 14.42 14.78
N VAL A 72 -4.97 14.77 14.00
CA VAL A 72 -4.87 15.07 12.56
C VAL A 72 -5.47 16.44 12.21
N LEU A 73 -5.64 17.32 13.21
CA LEU A 73 -6.05 18.71 13.00
C LEU A 73 -5.02 19.55 12.24
N ASP A 74 -3.80 19.05 12.09
CA ASP A 74 -2.71 19.64 11.31
C ASP A 74 -2.87 19.45 9.79
N GLY A 75 -3.95 18.77 9.35
CA GLY A 75 -4.20 18.45 7.96
C GLY A 75 -3.59 17.12 7.49
N THR A 76 -3.06 16.32 8.41
CA THR A 76 -2.57 14.97 8.08
C THR A 76 -3.74 14.09 7.62
N ASP A 77 -3.69 13.59 6.40
CA ASP A 77 -4.68 12.70 5.79
C ASP A 77 -4.07 11.38 5.27
N THR A 78 -2.78 11.20 5.50
CA THR A 78 -2.00 10.04 5.09
C THR A 78 -1.26 9.41 6.27
N TYR A 79 -0.84 8.16 6.08
CA TYR A 79 -0.09 7.37 7.05
C TYR A 79 1.02 6.57 6.36
N GLU A 80 2.19 6.47 7.01
CA GLU A 80 3.29 5.65 6.52
C GLU A 80 3.16 4.22 7.06
N ASP A 81 2.67 3.32 6.21
CA ASP A 81 2.60 1.89 6.52
C ASP A 81 3.90 1.18 6.08
N LYS A 82 4.41 0.28 6.91
CA LYS A 82 5.70 -0.39 6.67
C LYS A 82 5.74 -1.27 5.41
N ASP A 83 4.57 -1.80 4.98
CA ASP A 83 4.47 -2.74 3.87
C ASP A 83 3.96 -2.03 2.59
N TYR A 84 3.09 -1.01 2.75
CA TYR A 84 2.39 -0.33 1.66
C TYR A 84 2.89 1.10 1.41
N GLY A 85 3.82 1.62 2.23
CA GLY A 85 4.31 3.00 2.12
C GLY A 85 3.26 4.02 2.53
N THR A 86 3.25 5.19 1.89
CA THR A 86 2.28 6.25 2.14
C THR A 86 0.90 5.84 1.66
N VAL A 87 -0.06 5.75 2.56
CA VAL A 87 -1.45 5.37 2.30
C VAL A 87 -2.42 6.43 2.84
N ARG A 88 -3.62 6.53 2.26
CA ARG A 88 -4.67 7.44 2.75
C ARG A 88 -5.27 6.89 4.06
N ILE A 89 -5.90 7.76 4.85
CA ILE A 89 -6.59 7.37 6.09
C ILE A 89 -8.09 7.28 5.82
N VAL A 90 -8.72 6.20 6.32
CA VAL A 90 -10.18 6.01 6.26
C VAL A 90 -10.75 5.65 7.63
N ALA A 91 -11.97 6.11 7.87
CA ALA A 91 -12.83 5.58 8.91
C ALA A 91 -13.62 4.38 8.38
N SER A 92 -13.86 3.40 9.24
CA SER A 92 -14.61 2.18 8.95
C SER A 92 -15.38 1.71 10.17
N SER A 93 -16.28 0.76 9.99
CA SER A 93 -16.91 0.03 11.09
C SER A 93 -15.94 -1.00 11.72
N LYS A 94 -16.39 -1.72 12.74
CA LYS A 94 -15.61 -2.79 13.37
C LYS A 94 -15.42 -4.02 12.49
N ASN A 95 -16.10 -4.11 11.34
CA ASN A 95 -15.92 -5.20 10.38
C ASN A 95 -14.50 -5.22 9.79
N LEU A 96 -13.87 -4.03 9.70
CA LEU A 96 -12.45 -3.92 9.37
C LEU A 96 -11.68 -3.53 10.65
N PRO A 97 -10.84 -4.41 11.20
CA PRO A 97 -9.97 -4.07 12.33
C PRO A 97 -9.11 -2.85 12.05
N CYS A 98 -8.74 -2.10 13.12
CA CYS A 98 -7.77 -1.01 13.00
C CYS A 98 -6.47 -1.51 12.36
N GLY A 99 -5.90 -0.71 11.45
CA GLY A 99 -4.71 -1.08 10.68
C GLY A 99 -4.98 -1.92 9.43
N SER A 100 -6.25 -2.25 9.13
CA SER A 100 -6.59 -2.93 7.88
C SER A 100 -6.25 -2.05 6.69
N ILE A 101 -5.73 -2.68 5.62
CA ILE A 101 -5.44 -2.01 4.35
C ILE A 101 -6.51 -2.39 3.34
N ILE A 102 -7.08 -1.37 2.73
CA ILE A 102 -8.06 -1.50 1.65
C ILE A 102 -7.57 -0.81 0.38
N GLN A 103 -8.18 -1.16 -0.74
CA GLN A 103 -7.87 -0.55 -2.04
C GLN A 103 -9.13 -0.42 -2.88
N PHE A 104 -9.34 0.77 -3.47
CA PHE A 104 -10.45 1.04 -4.39
C PHE A 104 -9.99 1.81 -5.62
N ASP A 105 -10.81 1.86 -6.68
CA ASP A 105 -10.51 2.62 -7.89
C ASP A 105 -10.62 4.13 -7.62
N GLY A 106 -9.51 4.85 -7.79
CA GLY A 106 -9.44 6.30 -7.58
C GLY A 106 -10.33 7.12 -8.52
N LYS A 107 -10.76 6.55 -9.63
CA LYS A 107 -11.67 7.24 -10.57
C LYS A 107 -12.95 7.72 -9.91
N VAL A 108 -13.42 7.05 -8.86
CA VAL A 108 -14.65 7.44 -8.13
C VAL A 108 -14.53 8.80 -7.46
N ILE A 109 -13.30 9.23 -7.17
CA ILE A 109 -12.96 10.55 -6.60
C ILE A 109 -12.07 11.38 -7.55
N ASN A 110 -12.14 11.09 -8.86
CA ASN A 110 -11.36 11.76 -9.91
C ASN A 110 -9.83 11.65 -9.78
N GLU A 111 -9.34 10.65 -9.06
CA GLU A 111 -7.92 10.34 -8.96
C GLU A 111 -7.51 9.21 -9.92
N LYS A 112 -6.25 9.21 -10.38
CA LYS A 112 -5.73 8.19 -11.29
C LYS A 112 -5.27 6.95 -10.51
N GLY A 113 -5.62 5.78 -11.03
CA GLY A 113 -5.15 4.51 -10.49
C GLY A 113 -5.95 4.04 -9.29
N PHE A 114 -5.33 3.19 -8.48
CA PHE A 114 -5.93 2.68 -7.25
C PHE A 114 -5.49 3.49 -6.04
N ILE A 115 -6.44 3.79 -5.17
CA ILE A 115 -6.19 4.40 -3.86
C ILE A 115 -6.04 3.28 -2.83
N THR A 116 -4.90 3.26 -2.16
CA THR A 116 -4.65 2.39 -1.01
C THR A 116 -4.84 3.19 0.27
N ALA A 117 -5.62 2.65 1.19
CA ALA A 117 -5.93 3.34 2.43
C ALA A 117 -5.86 2.40 3.65
N ILE A 118 -5.56 2.98 4.80
CA ILE A 118 -5.50 2.29 6.10
C ILE A 118 -6.68 2.70 6.97
N VAL A 119 -7.28 1.73 7.64
CA VAL A 119 -8.33 1.96 8.62
C VAL A 119 -7.70 2.44 9.93
N LEU A 120 -7.78 3.73 10.22
CA LEU A 120 -7.30 4.33 11.47
C LEU A 120 -8.39 5.06 12.25
N ASP A 121 -9.58 5.18 11.69
CA ASP A 121 -10.69 5.85 12.36
C ASP A 121 -11.98 5.03 12.36
N ARG A 122 -12.97 5.50 13.11
CA ARG A 122 -14.28 4.88 13.33
C ARG A 122 -15.38 5.91 13.11
N GLY A 123 -16.60 5.44 12.94
CA GLY A 123 -17.77 6.32 12.86
C GLY A 123 -18.77 5.96 11.77
N VAL A 124 -18.42 4.99 10.91
CA VAL A 124 -19.33 4.49 9.86
C VAL A 124 -19.88 3.11 10.20
N LEU A 125 -20.93 2.70 9.51
CA LEU A 125 -21.64 1.45 9.73
C LEU A 125 -21.39 0.45 8.60
N GLY A 126 -21.64 -0.82 8.88
CA GLY A 126 -21.60 -1.89 7.87
C GLY A 126 -20.25 -1.99 7.19
N THR A 127 -20.25 -1.91 5.87
CA THR A 127 -19.07 -1.95 5.00
C THR A 127 -18.75 -0.60 4.36
N ASP A 128 -19.38 0.48 4.84
CA ASP A 128 -19.11 1.84 4.37
C ASP A 128 -17.72 2.33 4.80
N LEU A 129 -17.20 3.28 4.05
CA LEU A 129 -15.92 3.93 4.27
C LEU A 129 -16.10 5.44 4.27
N ASP A 130 -15.33 6.13 5.11
CA ASP A 130 -15.26 7.59 5.13
C ASP A 130 -13.81 8.03 5.00
N LEU A 131 -13.48 8.72 3.91
CA LEU A 131 -12.12 9.11 3.57
C LEU A 131 -11.76 10.40 4.29
N LEU A 132 -10.68 10.39 5.07
CA LEU A 132 -10.17 11.60 5.70
C LEU A 132 -9.60 12.55 4.63
N VAL A 133 -10.07 13.79 4.66
CA VAL A 133 -9.65 14.86 3.75
C VAL A 133 -9.40 16.16 4.51
N GLU A 134 -8.82 17.12 3.82
CA GLU A 134 -8.35 18.38 4.40
C GLU A 134 -9.45 19.29 4.96
N SER A 135 -10.69 19.21 4.41
CA SER A 135 -11.82 20.03 4.83
C SER A 135 -13.17 19.44 4.47
N GLU A 136 -14.22 19.83 5.21
CA GLU A 136 -15.61 19.48 4.91
C GLU A 136 -16.04 19.96 3.52
N GLN A 137 -15.58 21.14 3.10
CA GLN A 137 -15.86 21.66 1.77
C GLN A 137 -15.23 20.79 0.69
N PHE A 138 -13.99 20.35 0.89
CA PHE A 138 -13.34 19.41 -0.02
C PHE A 138 -14.08 18.09 -0.09
N ALA A 139 -14.51 17.56 1.06
CA ALA A 139 -15.31 16.34 1.12
C ALA A 139 -16.61 16.46 0.28
N ALA A 140 -17.33 17.58 0.42
CA ALA A 140 -18.58 17.83 -0.30
C ALA A 140 -18.36 18.02 -1.82
N ASP A 141 -17.34 18.79 -2.20
CA ASP A 141 -17.12 19.19 -3.60
C ASP A 141 -16.42 18.10 -4.44
N TYR A 142 -15.52 17.34 -3.84
CA TYR A 142 -14.65 16.42 -4.58
C TYR A 142 -14.86 14.95 -4.27
N ILE A 143 -15.28 14.60 -3.04
CA ILE A 143 -15.54 13.20 -2.69
C ILE A 143 -17.00 12.86 -2.94
N GLY A 144 -17.93 13.56 -2.30
CA GLY A 144 -19.36 13.26 -2.37
C GLY A 144 -19.69 11.89 -1.75
N ARG A 145 -20.69 11.20 -2.33
CA ARG A 145 -21.08 9.84 -1.94
C ARG A 145 -21.09 8.93 -3.16
N HIS A 146 -20.36 7.83 -3.10
CA HIS A 146 -20.27 6.84 -4.17
C HIS A 146 -20.44 5.44 -3.62
N PHE A 147 -21.28 4.62 -4.25
CA PHE A 147 -21.29 3.18 -3.97
C PHE A 147 -20.14 2.53 -4.70
N ILE A 148 -19.22 1.90 -3.96
CA ILE A 148 -17.99 1.32 -4.48
C ILE A 148 -17.84 -0.16 -4.12
N SER A 149 -17.04 -0.87 -4.92
CA SER A 149 -16.43 -2.13 -4.53
C SER A 149 -14.97 -1.86 -4.16
N TYR A 150 -14.51 -2.41 -3.04
CA TYR A 150 -13.14 -2.27 -2.60
C TYR A 150 -12.54 -3.58 -2.14
N ASN A 151 -11.25 -3.73 -2.39
CA ASN A 151 -10.46 -4.88 -2.00
C ASN A 151 -9.96 -4.70 -0.56
N VAL A 152 -9.94 -5.78 0.22
CA VAL A 152 -9.19 -5.86 1.47
C VAL A 152 -7.86 -6.55 1.17
N LEU A 153 -6.75 -5.88 1.45
CA LEU A 153 -5.40 -6.39 1.20
C LEU A 153 -4.76 -6.96 2.48
N ARG A 154 -5.19 -6.46 3.64
CA ARG A 154 -4.70 -6.88 4.96
C ARG A 154 -5.74 -6.58 6.03
N TYR A 155 -5.98 -7.50 6.96
CA TYR A 155 -6.72 -7.24 8.19
C TYR A 155 -5.76 -6.87 9.31
N GLY A 156 -6.03 -5.72 9.99
CA GLY A 156 -5.20 -5.23 11.08
C GLY A 156 -3.80 -4.77 10.65
N TYR A 157 -2.91 -4.58 11.62
CA TYR A 157 -1.56 -4.04 11.39
C TYR A 157 -0.53 -5.07 10.88
N LYS A 158 -0.88 -6.35 10.87
CA LYS A 158 0.02 -7.41 10.44
C LYS A 158 -0.69 -8.27 9.40
N ARG A 159 0.04 -8.63 8.36
CA ARG A 159 -0.43 -9.64 7.42
C ARG A 159 -0.44 -11.01 8.13
N ALA A 160 -1.55 -11.73 8.00
CA ALA A 160 -1.57 -13.14 8.38
C ALA A 160 -0.62 -13.90 7.43
N VAL A 161 0.35 -14.58 8.01
CA VAL A 161 1.32 -15.44 7.30
C VAL A 161 0.72 -16.83 7.17
#